data_186417b50ee62d95bbb1323cf3f0b158
#
_entry.id   186417b50ee62d95bbb1323cf3f0b158
#
_cell.length_a   1.000
_cell.length_b   1.000
_cell.length_c   1.000
_cell.angle_alpha   90.00
_cell.angle_beta   90.00
_cell.angle_gamma   90.00
#
_symmetry.space_group_name_H-M   'P 1'
#
loop_
_entity.id
_entity.type
_entity.pdbx_description
1 polymer ?
#
loop_
_entity_poly.entity_id
_entity_poly.type
_entity_poly.pdbx_seq_one_letter_code
_entity_poly.pdbx_strand_id
1 'polypeptide(L)'
;MAIYAIWNNKGGVGKSYLTFQVASEYAQQNPNKRVLVIDLCPQANSSSMLLGGMINGENALTALHGTVPRTSIAGYIDDRIVSPYQNPRTGSRYVTQLAGTNPALPNNLYLIAGDEQLELQSSRVRAATERGPDDAWRLVHMWIRDLIADVADAWADHEYTVFVDCNPSFSIYTELALSASDRLIIPFSADGSSKRAVRSVLALAYGVSRQPGQAQSEFFLGTLRHQMNRPKIYMYVGNRLTQSYYSSAAAFKTVVGEIGDEIYDVWRANPNEFSIHPAGSPLPTSKKTFKAMFQKEVGDANTASVVSSTLGTPICRMTSGTKVVLGKNVVVNQSQLDKQAPNIRDVVSAIE
;
A
#
# COMPACT_ATOMS: atom_id res chain seq x y z
N MET A 1 -15.32 -3.56 7.46
CA MET A 1 -14.53 -2.47 6.84
C MET A 1 -13.12 -2.53 7.36
N ALA A 2 -12.11 -2.45 6.50
CA ALA A 2 -10.72 -2.37 6.91
C ALA A 2 -9.90 -1.50 5.93
N ILE A 3 -8.96 -0.73 6.46
CA ILE A 3 -8.07 0.16 5.71
C ILE A 3 -6.65 -0.36 5.88
N TYR A 4 -6.01 -0.72 4.77
CA TYR A 4 -4.67 -1.31 4.73
C TYR A 4 -3.67 -0.33 4.12
N ALA A 5 -2.68 0.13 4.88
CA ALA A 5 -1.51 0.81 4.31
C ALA A 5 -0.50 -0.22 3.81
N ILE A 6 0.07 0.01 2.63
CA ILE A 6 1.17 -0.80 2.08
C ILE A 6 2.41 0.08 2.07
N TRP A 7 3.30 -0.14 3.05
CA TRP A 7 4.45 0.73 3.24
C TRP A 7 5.72 0.04 3.68
N ASN A 8 6.83 0.51 3.16
CA ASN A 8 8.19 0.26 3.62
C ASN A 8 9.05 1.48 3.28
N ASN A 9 9.94 1.86 4.20
CA ASN A 9 10.88 2.97 4.05
C ASN A 9 12.05 2.63 3.09
N LYS A 10 11.73 1.94 1.99
CA LYS A 10 12.69 1.61 0.93
C LYS A 10 12.00 1.68 -0.43
N GLY A 11 12.65 2.35 -1.37
CA GLY A 11 12.27 2.34 -2.78
C GLY A 11 12.53 0.97 -3.43
N GLY A 12 11.78 0.66 -4.48
CA GLY A 12 12.02 -0.54 -5.30
C GLY A 12 11.59 -1.90 -4.71
N VAL A 13 11.02 -1.95 -3.49
CA VAL A 13 10.50 -3.21 -2.90
C VAL A 13 9.19 -3.69 -3.54
N GLY A 14 8.68 -2.95 -4.54
CA GLY A 14 7.49 -3.31 -5.30
C GLY A 14 6.16 -3.04 -4.57
N LYS A 15 6.09 -2.00 -3.72
CA LYS A 15 4.85 -1.57 -3.04
C LYS A 15 3.69 -1.40 -4.01
N SER A 16 3.84 -0.52 -4.99
CA SER A 16 2.79 -0.20 -5.97
C SER A 16 2.38 -1.41 -6.82
N TYR A 17 3.35 -2.26 -7.19
CA TYR A 17 3.05 -3.52 -7.86
C TYR A 17 2.24 -4.46 -6.98
N LEU A 18 2.62 -4.62 -5.72
CA LEU A 18 1.87 -5.44 -4.76
C LEU A 18 0.46 -4.89 -4.53
N THR A 19 0.32 -3.57 -4.37
CA THR A 19 -0.98 -2.89 -4.25
C THR A 19 -1.87 -3.18 -5.45
N PHE A 20 -1.34 -3.01 -6.68
CA PHE A 20 -2.06 -3.32 -7.91
C PHE A 20 -2.54 -4.77 -7.97
N GLN A 21 -1.65 -5.74 -7.69
CA GLN A 21 -1.98 -7.17 -7.75
C GLN A 21 -2.99 -7.57 -6.68
N VAL A 22 -2.76 -7.16 -5.44
CA VAL A 22 -3.60 -7.52 -4.28
C VAL A 22 -4.98 -6.88 -4.38
N ALA A 23 -5.07 -5.58 -4.66
CA ALA A 23 -6.35 -4.89 -4.77
C ALA A 23 -7.20 -5.45 -5.93
N SER A 24 -6.58 -5.77 -7.07
CA SER A 24 -7.27 -6.35 -8.23
C SER A 24 -7.80 -7.76 -7.94
N GLU A 25 -7.00 -8.63 -7.33
CA GLU A 25 -7.42 -10.00 -7.01
C GLU A 25 -8.42 -10.00 -5.84
N TYR A 26 -8.25 -9.12 -4.83
CA TYR A 26 -9.21 -8.98 -3.75
C TYR A 26 -10.59 -8.52 -4.25
N ALA A 27 -10.63 -7.53 -5.14
CA ALA A 27 -11.87 -7.08 -5.76
C ALA A 27 -12.55 -8.21 -6.56
N GLN A 28 -11.76 -9.03 -7.29
CA GLN A 28 -12.27 -10.18 -8.03
C GLN A 28 -12.90 -11.24 -7.11
N GLN A 29 -12.29 -11.50 -5.96
CA GLN A 29 -12.77 -12.50 -5.01
C GLN A 29 -13.94 -11.98 -4.14
N ASN A 30 -14.14 -10.66 -4.08
CA ASN A 30 -15.16 -10.01 -3.27
C ASN A 30 -16.09 -9.11 -4.13
N PRO A 31 -16.87 -9.68 -5.07
CA PRO A 31 -17.64 -8.88 -6.04
C PRO A 31 -18.73 -8.01 -5.39
N ASN A 32 -19.17 -8.33 -4.18
CA ASN A 32 -20.19 -7.60 -3.43
C ASN A 32 -19.60 -6.44 -2.59
N LYS A 33 -18.26 -6.36 -2.45
CA LYS A 33 -17.58 -5.26 -1.74
C LYS A 33 -17.05 -4.25 -2.74
N ARG A 34 -17.07 -2.97 -2.39
CA ARG A 34 -16.33 -1.94 -3.12
C ARG A 34 -14.89 -1.92 -2.65
N VAL A 35 -13.95 -1.83 -3.57
CA VAL A 35 -12.52 -1.78 -3.26
C VAL A 35 -11.95 -0.47 -3.74
N LEU A 36 -11.38 0.32 -2.82
CA LEU A 36 -10.75 1.60 -3.13
C LEU A 36 -9.23 1.46 -3.01
N VAL A 37 -8.52 1.92 -4.02
CA VAL A 37 -7.08 2.18 -3.93
C VAL A 37 -6.86 3.69 -3.83
N ILE A 38 -6.06 4.12 -2.85
CA ILE A 38 -5.61 5.50 -2.72
C ILE A 38 -4.09 5.50 -2.94
N ASP A 39 -3.65 6.18 -3.98
CA ASP A 39 -2.23 6.29 -4.31
C ASP A 39 -1.68 7.61 -3.72
N LEU A 40 -0.90 7.51 -2.65
CA LEU A 40 -0.23 8.64 -2.00
C LEU A 40 1.24 8.80 -2.43
N CYS A 41 1.59 8.20 -3.57
CA CYS A 41 2.92 8.30 -4.14
C CYS A 41 2.94 9.36 -5.27
N PRO A 42 3.83 10.35 -5.25
CA PRO A 42 3.95 11.34 -6.32
C PRO A 42 4.22 10.71 -7.69
N GLN A 43 4.86 9.54 -7.74
CA GLN A 43 5.16 8.84 -8.98
C GLN A 43 3.94 8.12 -9.59
N ALA A 44 2.82 8.01 -8.88
CA ALA A 44 1.55 7.43 -9.34
C ALA A 44 1.67 6.05 -10.02
N ASN A 45 2.64 5.22 -9.60
CA ASN A 45 2.92 3.95 -10.26
C ASN A 45 1.76 2.92 -10.13
N SER A 46 1.09 2.86 -8.97
CA SER A 46 -0.08 1.98 -8.81
C SER A 46 -1.26 2.51 -9.62
N SER A 47 -1.42 3.82 -9.70
CA SER A 47 -2.43 4.48 -10.51
C SER A 47 -2.26 4.19 -11.99
N SER A 48 -1.04 4.33 -12.52
CA SER A 48 -0.74 4.01 -13.92
C SER A 48 -1.08 2.54 -14.25
N MET A 49 -0.66 1.58 -13.40
CA MET A 49 -1.00 0.17 -13.60
C MET A 49 -2.50 -0.10 -13.54
N LEU A 50 -3.22 0.50 -12.60
CA LEU A 50 -4.66 0.35 -12.44
C LEU A 50 -5.45 0.98 -13.61
N LEU A 51 -4.98 2.08 -14.16
CA LEU A 51 -5.61 2.79 -15.28
C LEU A 51 -5.28 2.17 -16.66
N GLY A 52 -4.52 1.07 -16.74
CA GLY A 52 -4.26 0.36 -17.99
C GLY A 52 -2.79 0.32 -18.41
N GLY A 53 -1.88 0.62 -17.48
CA GLY A 53 -0.43 0.47 -17.64
C GLY A 53 0.24 1.64 -18.34
N MET A 54 1.43 1.37 -18.88
CA MET A 54 2.40 2.39 -19.28
C MET A 54 1.93 3.36 -20.38
N ILE A 55 1.02 2.95 -21.27
CA ILE A 55 0.50 3.82 -22.32
C ILE A 55 -0.89 4.34 -21.95
N ASN A 56 -1.83 3.43 -21.78
CA ASN A 56 -3.23 3.82 -21.50
C ASN A 56 -3.38 4.47 -20.13
N GLY A 57 -2.64 3.94 -19.14
CA GLY A 57 -2.64 4.46 -17.77
C GLY A 57 -2.05 5.88 -17.69
N GLU A 58 -0.93 6.13 -18.38
CA GLU A 58 -0.32 7.48 -18.43
C GLU A 58 -1.22 8.49 -19.14
N ASN A 59 -1.88 8.08 -20.23
CA ASN A 59 -2.86 8.93 -20.92
C ASN A 59 -4.06 9.24 -20.01
N ALA A 60 -4.56 8.24 -19.30
CA ALA A 60 -5.66 8.42 -18.36
C ALA A 60 -5.26 9.30 -17.16
N LEU A 61 -4.06 9.13 -16.61
CA LEU A 61 -3.51 10.02 -15.57
C LEU A 61 -3.43 11.45 -16.06
N THR A 62 -2.88 11.68 -17.26
CA THR A 62 -2.80 13.00 -17.87
C THR A 62 -4.19 13.65 -17.99
N ALA A 63 -5.20 12.88 -18.38
CA ALA A 63 -6.57 13.38 -18.48
C ALA A 63 -7.14 13.75 -17.09
N LEU A 64 -6.95 12.91 -16.07
CA LEU A 64 -7.38 13.17 -14.69
C LEU A 64 -6.67 14.41 -14.10
N HIS A 65 -5.38 14.55 -14.34
CA HIS A 65 -4.59 15.69 -13.89
C HIS A 65 -4.94 16.99 -14.64
N GLY A 66 -5.45 16.90 -15.86
CA GLY A 66 -5.88 18.04 -16.65
C GLY A 66 -7.27 18.60 -16.31
N THR A 67 -8.05 17.95 -15.45
CA THR A 67 -9.36 18.43 -15.00
C THR A 67 -9.23 19.62 -14.04
N VAL A 68 -10.30 20.41 -13.90
CA VAL A 68 -10.38 21.52 -12.94
C VAL A 68 -11.65 21.36 -12.09
N PRO A 69 -11.53 21.07 -10.78
CA PRO A 69 -10.31 20.70 -10.06
C PRO A 69 -9.70 19.39 -10.58
N ARG A 70 -8.39 19.16 -10.31
CA ARG A 70 -7.71 17.91 -10.69
C ARG A 70 -8.40 16.71 -10.04
N THR A 71 -8.73 15.69 -10.81
CA THR A 71 -9.37 14.47 -10.30
C THR A 71 -8.29 13.49 -9.82
N SER A 72 -7.60 13.87 -8.74
CA SER A 72 -6.50 13.11 -8.13
C SER A 72 -6.42 13.40 -6.64
N ILE A 73 -5.54 12.70 -5.96
CA ILE A 73 -5.26 12.96 -4.54
C ILE A 73 -4.76 14.39 -4.30
N ALA A 74 -4.02 14.97 -5.25
CA ALA A 74 -3.54 16.34 -5.13
C ALA A 74 -4.68 17.36 -5.16
N GLY A 75 -5.72 17.12 -5.95
CA GLY A 75 -6.93 17.97 -5.93
C GLY A 75 -7.62 17.96 -4.57
N TYR A 76 -7.73 16.79 -3.94
CA TYR A 76 -8.24 16.69 -2.56
C TYR A 76 -7.34 17.41 -1.55
N ILE A 77 -6.03 17.25 -1.66
CA ILE A 77 -5.07 17.93 -0.79
C ILE A 77 -5.17 19.46 -0.95
N ASP A 78 -5.43 19.97 -2.17
CA ASP A 78 -5.67 21.41 -2.36
C ASP A 78 -6.92 21.89 -1.61
N ASP A 79 -8.04 21.16 -1.68
CA ASP A 79 -9.23 21.45 -0.88
C ASP A 79 -8.92 21.50 0.62
N ARG A 80 -8.10 20.55 1.11
CA ARG A 80 -7.69 20.51 2.52
C ARG A 80 -6.71 21.63 2.90
N ILE A 81 -5.84 22.06 2.00
CA ILE A 81 -4.95 23.20 2.22
C ILE A 81 -5.76 24.50 2.35
N VAL A 82 -6.87 24.63 1.61
CA VAL A 82 -7.78 25.79 1.74
C VAL A 82 -8.58 25.70 3.04
N SER A 83 -8.98 24.50 3.47
CA SER A 83 -9.76 24.27 4.71
C SER A 83 -9.08 23.21 5.61
N PRO A 84 -7.93 23.53 6.24
CA PRO A 84 -7.09 22.51 6.86
C PRO A 84 -7.70 21.85 8.09
N TYR A 85 -8.57 22.54 8.81
CA TYR A 85 -9.10 22.10 10.10
C TYR A 85 -10.58 21.70 10.06
N GLN A 86 -11.21 21.83 8.90
CA GLN A 86 -12.59 21.42 8.68
C GLN A 86 -12.66 20.51 7.43
N ASN A 87 -13.38 19.39 7.51
CA ASN A 87 -13.59 18.54 6.35
C ASN A 87 -14.52 19.23 5.34
N PRO A 88 -14.06 19.57 4.11
CA PRO A 88 -14.89 20.19 3.06
C PRO A 88 -15.91 19.21 2.47
N ARG A 89 -15.86 17.92 2.83
CA ARG A 89 -16.75 16.84 2.34
C ARG A 89 -16.74 16.69 0.81
N THR A 90 -15.56 16.84 0.22
CA THR A 90 -15.36 16.75 -1.23
C THR A 90 -14.75 15.43 -1.70
N GLY A 91 -14.41 14.53 -0.77
CA GLY A 91 -13.61 13.34 -1.03
C GLY A 91 -14.16 12.44 -2.16
N SER A 92 -15.46 12.25 -2.25
CA SER A 92 -16.09 11.43 -3.29
C SER A 92 -15.90 11.94 -4.72
N ARG A 93 -15.58 13.22 -4.91
CA ARG A 93 -15.34 13.82 -6.24
C ARG A 93 -14.06 13.31 -6.91
N TYR A 94 -13.13 12.81 -6.11
CA TYR A 94 -11.79 12.38 -6.56
C TYR A 94 -11.72 10.89 -6.88
N VAL A 95 -12.84 10.17 -6.74
CA VAL A 95 -12.92 8.73 -7.00
C VAL A 95 -13.14 8.47 -8.49
N THR A 96 -12.28 7.66 -9.09
CA THR A 96 -12.40 7.15 -10.46
C THR A 96 -12.78 5.68 -10.44
N GLN A 97 -13.84 5.30 -11.14
CA GLN A 97 -14.19 3.88 -11.37
C GLN A 97 -13.31 3.31 -12.50
N LEU A 98 -12.66 2.20 -12.24
CA LEU A 98 -11.65 1.65 -13.16
C LEU A 98 -12.22 0.85 -14.33
N ALA A 99 -13.42 0.30 -14.20
CA ALA A 99 -14.05 -0.54 -15.21
C ALA A 99 -14.18 0.11 -16.60
N GLY A 100 -14.37 1.45 -16.64
CA GLY A 100 -14.46 2.20 -17.89
C GLY A 100 -13.12 2.47 -18.58
N THR A 101 -12.01 2.38 -17.82
CA THR A 101 -10.67 2.74 -18.29
C THR A 101 -9.81 1.49 -18.52
N ASN A 102 -9.90 0.50 -17.62
CA ASN A 102 -9.13 -0.74 -17.70
C ASN A 102 -10.06 -1.96 -17.64
N PRO A 103 -10.43 -2.55 -18.78
CA PRO A 103 -11.35 -3.71 -18.84
C PRO A 103 -10.73 -4.99 -18.28
N ALA A 104 -9.42 -5.01 -17.98
CA ALA A 104 -8.78 -6.12 -17.30
C ALA A 104 -9.08 -6.17 -15.79
N LEU A 105 -9.76 -5.17 -15.23
CA LEU A 105 -10.06 -5.06 -13.80
C LEU A 105 -11.53 -5.35 -13.48
N PRO A 106 -11.84 -5.75 -12.23
CA PRO A 106 -13.20 -5.91 -11.76
C PRO A 106 -13.97 -4.58 -11.69
N ASN A 107 -15.30 -4.64 -11.88
CA ASN A 107 -16.17 -3.46 -11.89
C ASN A 107 -16.31 -2.76 -10.51
N ASN A 108 -16.00 -3.45 -9.42
CA ASN A 108 -16.08 -2.96 -8.05
C ASN A 108 -14.76 -2.36 -7.54
N LEU A 109 -13.80 -2.12 -8.44
CA LEU A 109 -12.51 -1.52 -8.11
C LEU A 109 -12.49 -0.05 -8.51
N TYR A 110 -12.07 0.80 -7.55
CA TYR A 110 -12.04 2.25 -7.64
C TYR A 110 -10.67 2.78 -7.27
N LEU A 111 -10.34 3.98 -7.73
CA LEU A 111 -9.05 4.63 -7.54
C LEU A 111 -9.22 6.11 -7.16
N ILE A 112 -8.42 6.56 -6.20
CA ILE A 112 -8.02 7.96 -6.09
C ILE A 112 -6.58 8.03 -6.57
N ALA A 113 -6.38 8.63 -7.74
CA ALA A 113 -5.12 8.60 -8.47
C ALA A 113 -4.02 9.40 -7.75
N GLY A 114 -2.81 8.89 -7.77
CA GLY A 114 -1.59 9.61 -7.35
C GLY A 114 -1.32 10.81 -8.25
N ASP A 115 -0.49 11.73 -7.77
CA ASP A 115 -0.21 12.98 -8.49
C ASP A 115 1.16 13.54 -8.09
N GLU A 116 1.96 13.94 -9.07
CA GLU A 116 3.27 14.56 -8.86
C GLU A 116 3.21 15.88 -8.06
N GLN A 117 2.06 16.58 -8.10
CA GLN A 117 1.86 17.82 -7.33
C GLN A 117 1.93 17.62 -5.81
N LEU A 118 1.80 16.40 -5.32
CA LEU A 118 2.04 16.08 -3.91
C LEU A 118 3.43 16.58 -3.43
N GLU A 119 4.45 16.54 -4.29
CA GLU A 119 5.78 17.05 -3.93
C GLU A 119 5.75 18.55 -3.66
N LEU A 120 5.04 19.31 -4.48
CA LEU A 120 4.90 20.77 -4.34
C LEU A 120 4.02 21.17 -3.16
N GLN A 121 3.04 20.34 -2.80
CA GLN A 121 2.09 20.60 -1.72
C GLN A 121 2.66 20.22 -0.33
N SER A 122 3.68 19.38 -0.27
CA SER A 122 4.18 18.76 0.98
C SER A 122 4.55 19.79 2.06
N SER A 123 5.18 20.89 1.70
CA SER A 123 5.56 21.97 2.64
C SER A 123 4.32 22.68 3.21
N ARG A 124 3.28 22.87 2.39
CA ARG A 124 2.02 23.51 2.82
C ARG A 124 1.24 22.61 3.78
N VAL A 125 1.19 21.30 3.48
CA VAL A 125 0.57 20.30 4.37
C VAL A 125 1.31 20.26 5.72
N ARG A 126 2.65 20.24 5.72
CA ARG A 126 3.44 20.28 6.95
C ARG A 126 3.21 21.59 7.73
N ALA A 127 3.22 22.72 7.07
CA ALA A 127 2.94 24.00 7.73
C ALA A 127 1.55 24.03 8.40
N ALA A 128 0.56 23.31 7.84
CA ALA A 128 -0.77 23.19 8.46
C ALA A 128 -0.75 22.35 9.76
N THR A 129 0.23 21.46 9.96
CA THR A 129 0.37 20.71 11.23
C THR A 129 0.94 21.55 12.37
N GLU A 130 1.67 22.61 12.04
CA GLU A 130 2.42 23.44 13.00
C GLU A 130 1.70 24.73 13.37
N ARG A 131 0.79 25.20 12.50
CA ARG A 131 0.06 26.46 12.65
C ARG A 131 -1.43 26.19 12.81
N GLY A 132 -2.10 26.89 13.71
CA GLY A 132 -3.55 26.77 13.87
C GLY A 132 -3.98 26.43 15.29
N PRO A 133 -5.12 25.73 15.47
CA PRO A 133 -5.62 25.33 16.79
C PRO A 133 -4.67 24.33 17.47
N ASP A 134 -4.83 24.13 18.79
CA ASP A 134 -3.97 23.25 19.60
C ASP A 134 -3.94 21.80 19.10
N ASP A 135 -4.98 21.35 18.42
CA ASP A 135 -5.06 20.00 17.82
C ASP A 135 -4.81 19.98 16.30
N ALA A 136 -4.24 21.07 15.73
CA ALA A 136 -3.95 21.18 14.29
C ALA A 136 -3.22 19.95 13.74
N TRP A 137 -2.23 19.44 14.47
CA TRP A 137 -1.49 18.23 14.09
C TRP A 137 -2.44 17.05 13.87
N ARG A 138 -3.33 16.77 14.81
CA ARG A 138 -4.31 15.68 14.71
C ARG A 138 -5.29 15.91 13.55
N LEU A 139 -5.81 17.12 13.41
CA LEU A 139 -6.78 17.45 12.35
C LEU A 139 -6.19 17.24 10.95
N VAL A 140 -4.94 17.63 10.75
CA VAL A 140 -4.24 17.40 9.47
C VAL A 140 -3.98 15.91 9.25
N HIS A 141 -3.54 15.17 10.27
CA HIS A 141 -3.29 13.73 10.14
C HIS A 141 -4.57 12.91 9.89
N MET A 142 -5.75 13.48 10.12
CA MET A 142 -7.04 12.85 9.80
C MET A 142 -7.50 13.07 8.35
N TRP A 143 -6.83 13.89 7.52
CA TRP A 143 -7.30 14.24 6.17
C TRP A 143 -7.64 13.04 5.31
N ILE A 144 -6.78 12.02 5.27
CA ILE A 144 -7.05 10.82 4.45
C ILE A 144 -8.16 9.96 5.08
N ARG A 145 -8.31 9.96 6.40
CA ARG A 145 -9.44 9.29 7.05
C ARG A 145 -10.76 9.99 6.73
N ASP A 146 -10.76 11.32 6.71
CA ASP A 146 -11.92 12.14 6.29
C ASP A 146 -12.28 11.86 4.82
N LEU A 147 -11.28 11.78 3.93
CA LEU A 147 -11.46 11.40 2.52
C LEU A 147 -12.18 10.05 2.41
N ILE A 148 -11.70 9.04 3.16
CA ILE A 148 -12.31 7.71 3.14
C ILE A 148 -13.74 7.75 3.70
N ALA A 149 -13.99 8.53 4.74
CA ALA A 149 -15.33 8.72 5.30
C ALA A 149 -16.29 9.36 4.28
N ASP A 150 -15.86 10.40 3.56
CA ASP A 150 -16.66 11.04 2.51
C ASP A 150 -17.02 10.06 1.39
N VAL A 151 -16.07 9.19 1.00
CA VAL A 151 -16.32 8.15 0.00
C VAL A 151 -17.28 7.09 0.53
N ALA A 152 -17.12 6.69 1.78
CA ALA A 152 -18.01 5.73 2.44
C ALA A 152 -19.46 6.24 2.51
N ASP A 153 -19.63 7.50 2.91
CA ASP A 153 -20.93 8.16 2.94
C ASP A 153 -21.59 8.16 1.54
N ALA A 154 -20.82 8.45 0.49
CA ALA A 154 -21.30 8.40 -0.89
C ALA A 154 -21.61 6.97 -1.39
N TRP A 155 -21.03 5.97 -0.77
CA TRP A 155 -21.27 4.56 -1.10
C TRP A 155 -22.41 3.94 -0.30
N ALA A 156 -22.97 4.67 0.66
CA ALA A 156 -24.06 4.25 1.53
C ALA A 156 -23.80 2.88 2.20
N ASP A 157 -24.71 1.91 2.02
CA ASP A 157 -24.69 0.62 2.72
C ASP A 157 -23.76 -0.43 2.10
N HIS A 158 -22.86 -0.03 1.18
CA HIS A 158 -21.95 -1.01 0.58
C HIS A 158 -20.76 -1.28 1.52
N GLU A 159 -20.51 -2.57 1.75
CA GLU A 159 -19.22 -2.95 2.35
C GLU A 159 -18.06 -2.52 1.46
N TYR A 160 -16.98 -2.05 2.08
CA TYR A 160 -15.79 -1.63 1.34
C TYR A 160 -14.50 -1.98 2.07
N THR A 161 -13.44 -2.07 1.27
CA THR A 161 -12.05 -2.25 1.72
C THR A 161 -11.18 -1.23 1.01
N VAL A 162 -10.23 -0.65 1.74
CA VAL A 162 -9.32 0.38 1.21
C VAL A 162 -7.88 -0.10 1.28
N PHE A 163 -7.15 0.08 0.17
CA PHE A 163 -5.70 -0.09 0.10
C PHE A 163 -5.04 1.26 -0.16
N VAL A 164 -4.09 1.64 0.69
CA VAL A 164 -3.34 2.89 0.56
C VAL A 164 -1.91 2.57 0.12
N ASP A 165 -1.56 2.94 -1.11
CA ASP A 165 -0.18 2.84 -1.63
C ASP A 165 0.64 4.02 -1.14
N CYS A 166 1.59 3.75 -0.24
CA CYS A 166 2.35 4.79 0.41
C CYS A 166 3.63 5.13 -0.34
N ASN A 167 4.03 6.41 -0.27
CA ASN A 167 5.34 6.86 -0.71
C ASN A 167 6.46 6.04 0.00
N PRO A 168 7.54 5.68 -0.68
CA PRO A 168 8.68 5.01 -0.05
C PRO A 168 9.33 5.83 1.07
N SER A 169 9.42 7.15 0.93
CA SER A 169 9.98 8.00 1.98
C SER A 169 9.01 8.16 3.16
N PHE A 170 9.54 8.33 4.37
CA PHE A 170 8.76 8.73 5.52
C PHE A 170 8.49 10.24 5.45
N SER A 171 7.51 10.59 4.64
CA SER A 171 7.05 11.97 4.40
C SER A 171 5.71 12.22 5.09
N ILE A 172 5.25 13.47 5.06
CA ILE A 172 3.94 13.82 5.59
C ILE A 172 2.81 12.95 5.00
N TYR A 173 2.88 12.58 3.72
CA TYR A 173 1.86 11.72 3.10
C TYR A 173 1.88 10.29 3.63
N THR A 174 3.05 9.77 4.00
CA THR A 174 3.16 8.49 4.69
C THR A 174 2.56 8.59 6.10
N GLU A 175 2.80 9.69 6.81
CA GLU A 175 2.20 9.95 8.13
C GLU A 175 0.67 10.01 8.03
N LEU A 176 0.13 10.71 7.02
CA LEU A 176 -1.32 10.76 6.73
C LEU A 176 -1.90 9.37 6.39
N ALA A 177 -1.19 8.58 5.57
CA ALA A 177 -1.58 7.23 5.23
C ALA A 177 -1.68 6.32 6.45
N LEU A 178 -0.64 6.34 7.30
CA LEU A 178 -0.59 5.54 8.53
C LEU A 178 -1.68 5.98 9.52
N SER A 179 -1.92 7.30 9.66
CA SER A 179 -2.99 7.83 10.51
C SER A 179 -4.40 7.42 10.06
N ALA A 180 -4.59 7.22 8.76
CA ALA A 180 -5.87 6.80 8.19
C ALA A 180 -6.11 5.30 8.28
N SER A 181 -5.06 4.50 8.43
CA SER A 181 -5.14 3.05 8.25
C SER A 181 -5.35 2.31 9.57
N ASP A 182 -6.04 1.16 9.47
CA ASP A 182 -6.25 0.25 10.60
C ASP A 182 -5.14 -0.80 10.67
N ARG A 183 -4.57 -1.15 9.51
CA ARG A 183 -3.64 -2.28 9.32
C ARG A 183 -2.48 -1.89 8.40
N LEU A 184 -1.28 -2.39 8.72
CA LEU A 184 -0.07 -2.17 7.94
C LEU A 184 0.43 -3.47 7.32
N ILE A 185 0.62 -3.47 6.00
CA ILE A 185 1.32 -4.49 5.23
C ILE A 185 2.71 -3.97 4.91
N ILE A 186 3.75 -4.73 5.28
CA ILE A 186 5.16 -4.34 5.10
C ILE A 186 5.79 -5.19 3.99
N PRO A 187 5.80 -4.74 2.73
CA PRO A 187 6.53 -5.44 1.68
C PRO A 187 8.04 -5.22 1.82
N PHE A 188 8.83 -6.24 1.53
CA PHE A 188 10.29 -6.15 1.51
C PHE A 188 10.86 -7.01 0.37
N SER A 189 12.04 -6.65 -0.11
CA SER A 189 12.86 -7.46 -1.01
C SER A 189 13.93 -8.22 -0.22
N ALA A 190 14.35 -9.38 -0.69
CA ALA A 190 15.36 -10.14 0.01
C ALA A 190 16.79 -9.71 -0.39
N ASP A 191 17.16 -8.51 0.00
CA ASP A 191 18.52 -7.96 -0.14
C ASP A 191 19.04 -7.42 1.21
N GLY A 192 20.33 -7.18 1.27
CA GLY A 192 21.01 -6.79 2.53
C GLY A 192 20.54 -5.47 3.15
N SER A 193 19.85 -4.58 2.42
CA SER A 193 19.31 -3.32 2.94
C SER A 193 17.89 -3.45 3.51
N SER A 194 17.18 -4.51 3.15
CA SER A 194 15.77 -4.69 3.52
C SER A 194 15.56 -4.87 5.02
N LYS A 195 16.49 -5.54 5.71
CA LYS A 195 16.47 -5.64 7.18
C LYS A 195 16.52 -4.26 7.85
N ARG A 196 17.39 -3.36 7.35
CA ARG A 196 17.46 -1.97 7.85
C ARG A 196 16.17 -1.20 7.55
N ALA A 197 15.60 -1.39 6.37
CA ALA A 197 14.36 -0.74 5.99
C ALA A 197 13.17 -1.16 6.87
N VAL A 198 13.03 -2.46 7.16
CA VAL A 198 12.00 -2.95 8.09
C VAL A 198 12.22 -2.38 9.50
N ARG A 199 13.46 -2.33 9.98
CA ARG A 199 13.80 -1.66 11.25
C ARG A 199 13.38 -0.20 11.27
N SER A 200 13.60 0.52 10.15
CA SER A 200 13.15 1.91 10.02
C SER A 200 11.62 2.02 10.11
N VAL A 201 10.88 1.10 9.50
CA VAL A 201 9.41 1.05 9.65
C VAL A 201 9.02 0.93 11.11
N LEU A 202 9.63 0.00 11.83
CA LEU A 202 9.34 -0.27 13.24
C LEU A 202 9.71 0.93 14.14
N ALA A 203 10.84 1.58 13.87
CA ALA A 203 11.26 2.77 14.61
C ALA A 203 10.36 3.98 14.32
N LEU A 204 10.08 4.25 13.05
CA LEU A 204 9.37 5.45 12.61
C LEU A 204 7.88 5.40 12.97
N ALA A 205 7.21 4.26 12.76
CA ALA A 205 5.79 4.13 13.01
C ALA A 205 5.44 3.74 14.45
N TYR A 206 6.31 2.97 15.13
CA TYR A 206 6.00 2.36 16.42
C TYR A 206 6.98 2.74 17.55
N GLY A 207 7.96 3.60 17.28
CA GLY A 207 8.93 4.04 18.27
C GLY A 207 9.85 2.92 18.79
N VAL A 208 9.97 1.81 18.07
CA VAL A 208 10.83 0.68 18.46
C VAL A 208 12.29 1.10 18.39
N SER A 209 12.91 1.29 19.55
CA SER A 209 14.32 1.66 19.69
C SER A 209 15.17 0.45 20.05
N ARG A 210 16.39 0.38 19.54
CA ARG A 210 17.39 -0.63 19.89
C ARG A 210 18.46 -0.12 20.86
N GLN A 211 18.58 1.18 20.95
CA GLN A 211 19.57 1.80 21.81
C GLN A 211 18.86 2.67 22.85
N PRO A 212 19.22 2.56 24.12
CA PRO A 212 18.74 3.47 25.14
C PRO A 212 19.03 4.93 24.75
N GLY A 213 18.02 5.79 24.85
CA GLY A 213 18.15 7.21 24.51
C GLY A 213 18.09 7.55 23.02
N GLN A 214 17.80 6.60 22.14
CA GLN A 214 17.53 6.90 20.72
C GLN A 214 16.28 7.76 20.59
N ALA A 215 16.36 8.87 19.84
CA ALA A 215 15.23 9.75 19.58
C ALA A 215 14.12 9.00 18.82
N GLN A 216 12.88 9.20 19.27
CA GLN A 216 11.69 8.67 18.59
C GLN A 216 11.25 9.63 17.49
N SER A 217 10.50 9.13 16.50
CA SER A 217 9.99 9.95 15.40
C SER A 217 8.94 10.96 15.93
N GLU A 218 8.88 12.13 15.29
CA GLU A 218 7.84 13.13 15.57
C GLU A 218 6.44 12.56 15.35
N PHE A 219 6.26 11.71 14.35
CA PHE A 219 5.00 11.03 14.10
C PHE A 219 4.58 10.15 15.28
N PHE A 220 5.48 9.29 15.77
CA PHE A 220 5.17 8.42 16.91
C PHE A 220 4.83 9.24 18.16
N LEU A 221 5.64 10.26 18.47
CA LEU A 221 5.39 11.16 19.61
C LEU A 221 4.07 11.93 19.46
N GLY A 222 3.76 12.39 18.24
CA GLY A 222 2.51 13.04 17.90
C GLY A 222 1.30 12.13 18.14
N THR A 223 1.38 10.85 17.69
CA THR A 223 0.28 9.90 17.92
C THR A 223 0.02 9.65 19.41
N LEU A 224 1.06 9.60 20.24
CA LEU A 224 0.91 9.48 21.69
C LEU A 224 0.29 10.74 22.30
N ARG A 225 0.80 11.93 21.95
CA ARG A 225 0.32 13.22 22.44
C ARG A 225 -1.16 13.45 22.14
N HIS A 226 -1.58 13.13 20.92
CA HIS A 226 -2.93 13.35 20.43
C HIS A 226 -3.83 12.11 20.55
N GLN A 227 -3.37 11.06 21.23
CA GLN A 227 -4.12 9.81 21.47
C GLN A 227 -4.68 9.19 20.16
N MET A 228 -3.92 9.25 19.08
CA MET A 228 -4.30 8.69 17.79
C MET A 228 -3.92 7.21 17.69
N ASN A 229 -4.81 6.43 17.09
CA ASN A 229 -4.51 5.05 16.76
C ASN A 229 -3.47 4.97 15.63
N ARG A 230 -2.53 4.06 15.77
CA ARG A 230 -1.61 3.66 14.70
C ARG A 230 -2.11 2.38 14.04
N PRO A 231 -1.82 2.13 12.76
CA PRO A 231 -2.18 0.88 12.13
C PRO A 231 -1.47 -0.28 12.82
N LYS A 232 -2.18 -1.39 13.04
CA LYS A 232 -1.54 -2.60 13.55
C LYS A 232 -0.82 -3.33 12.42
N ILE A 233 0.37 -3.87 12.70
CA ILE A 233 1.09 -4.71 11.75
C ILE A 233 0.23 -5.93 11.44
N TYR A 234 -0.13 -6.08 10.16
CA TYR A 234 -1.03 -7.14 9.70
C TYR A 234 -0.28 -8.29 9.07
N MET A 235 0.66 -7.97 8.19
CA MET A 235 1.58 -8.95 7.60
C MET A 235 2.85 -8.27 7.08
N TYR A 236 3.89 -9.07 6.92
CA TYR A 236 5.07 -8.69 6.17
C TYR A 236 5.24 -9.62 4.96
N VAL A 237 5.48 -9.02 3.80
CA VAL A 237 5.42 -9.70 2.52
C VAL A 237 6.78 -9.64 1.84
N GLY A 238 7.44 -10.79 1.74
CA GLY A 238 8.60 -10.92 0.87
C GLY A 238 8.17 -10.83 -0.58
N ASN A 239 8.48 -9.72 -1.26
CA ASN A 239 8.02 -9.43 -2.59
C ASN A 239 9.15 -9.52 -3.62
N ARG A 240 8.85 -9.96 -4.84
CA ARG A 240 9.81 -10.19 -5.92
C ARG A 240 10.94 -11.14 -5.51
N LEU A 241 10.59 -12.21 -4.82
CA LEU A 241 11.55 -13.20 -4.39
C LEU A 241 12.03 -14.01 -5.61
N THR A 242 13.24 -13.72 -6.09
CA THR A 242 13.87 -14.48 -7.19
C THR A 242 14.26 -15.85 -6.68
N GLN A 243 13.63 -16.90 -7.16
CA GLN A 243 14.08 -18.27 -6.93
C GLN A 243 15.15 -18.61 -7.98
N SER A 244 16.40 -18.56 -7.59
CA SER A 244 17.50 -19.13 -8.39
C SER A 244 17.72 -20.60 -8.01
N TYR A 245 17.95 -21.44 -8.99
CA TYR A 245 18.23 -22.87 -8.79
C TYR A 245 19.58 -23.15 -8.12
N TYR A 246 20.43 -22.13 -7.90
CA TYR A 246 21.76 -22.26 -7.33
C TYR A 246 21.99 -21.26 -6.19
N SER A 247 22.95 -21.49 -5.33
CA SER A 247 23.46 -20.80 -4.13
C SER A 247 22.76 -19.49 -3.65
N SER A 248 22.17 -18.72 -4.53
CA SER A 248 21.39 -17.53 -4.22
C SER A 248 20.10 -17.82 -3.42
N ALA A 249 19.48 -18.99 -3.59
CA ALA A 249 18.25 -19.36 -2.88
C ALA A 249 18.49 -19.53 -1.36
N ALA A 250 19.67 -19.99 -0.95
CA ALA A 250 20.03 -20.13 0.47
C ALA A 250 20.27 -18.76 1.13
N ALA A 251 21.02 -17.87 0.48
CA ALA A 251 21.25 -16.50 0.97
C ALA A 251 19.91 -15.73 1.07
N PHE A 252 19.03 -15.93 0.10
CA PHE A 252 17.70 -15.38 0.08
C PHE A 252 16.85 -15.81 1.28
N LYS A 253 16.76 -17.12 1.52
CA LYS A 253 16.05 -17.67 2.68
C LYS A 253 16.64 -17.17 4.00
N THR A 254 17.95 -16.96 4.05
CA THR A 254 18.62 -16.38 5.22
C THR A 254 18.13 -14.96 5.49
N VAL A 255 18.13 -14.07 4.48
CA VAL A 255 17.65 -12.68 4.66
C VAL A 255 16.17 -12.64 5.05
N VAL A 256 15.31 -13.42 4.38
CA VAL A 256 13.88 -13.53 4.74
C VAL A 256 13.74 -14.06 6.17
N GLY A 257 14.54 -15.07 6.53
CA GLY A 257 14.60 -15.63 7.89
C GLY A 257 14.97 -14.58 8.93
N GLU A 258 16.03 -13.81 8.68
CA GLU A 258 16.50 -12.75 9.58
C GLU A 258 15.48 -11.60 9.75
N ILE A 259 14.79 -11.22 8.68
CA ILE A 259 13.71 -10.21 8.74
C ILE A 259 12.56 -10.75 9.60
N GLY A 260 12.15 -11.98 9.35
CA GLY A 260 11.10 -12.64 10.14
C GLY A 260 11.46 -12.78 11.64
N ASP A 261 12.74 -13.00 11.94
CA ASP A 261 13.24 -13.08 13.31
C ASP A 261 13.18 -11.71 14.00
N GLU A 262 13.55 -10.66 13.27
CA GLU A 262 13.46 -9.28 13.74
C GLU A 262 12.03 -8.88 14.11
N ILE A 263 11.08 -9.16 13.20
CA ILE A 263 9.68 -8.82 13.43
C ILE A 263 9.09 -9.68 14.56
N TYR A 264 9.49 -10.94 14.67
CA TYR A 264 9.09 -11.81 15.77
C TYR A 264 9.54 -11.30 17.14
N ASP A 265 10.78 -10.80 17.24
CA ASP A 265 11.29 -10.22 18.48
C ASP A 265 10.51 -8.96 18.87
N VAL A 266 10.13 -8.11 17.88
CA VAL A 266 9.26 -6.96 18.13
C VAL A 266 7.87 -7.39 18.58
N TRP A 267 7.29 -8.43 17.96
CA TRP A 267 5.99 -8.97 18.38
C TRP A 267 6.03 -9.48 19.82
N ARG A 268 7.08 -10.19 20.22
CA ARG A 268 7.23 -10.66 21.61
C ARG A 268 7.28 -9.53 22.62
N ALA A 269 7.90 -8.41 22.26
CA ALA A 269 7.99 -7.23 23.12
C ALA A 269 6.70 -6.38 23.10
N ASN A 270 6.01 -6.33 21.95
CA ASN A 270 4.88 -5.44 21.71
C ASN A 270 3.74 -6.15 20.94
N PRO A 271 3.12 -7.20 21.50
CA PRO A 271 2.11 -7.99 20.78
C PRO A 271 0.86 -7.16 20.39
N ASN A 272 0.56 -6.10 21.12
CA ASN A 272 -0.58 -5.22 20.87
C ASN A 272 -0.44 -4.37 19.60
N GLU A 273 0.77 -4.21 19.05
CA GLU A 273 1.01 -3.52 17.78
C GLU A 273 0.73 -4.42 16.55
N PHE A 274 0.28 -5.66 16.78
CA PHE A 274 -0.03 -6.61 15.72
C PHE A 274 -1.53 -6.94 15.68
N SER A 275 -2.06 -7.14 14.49
CA SER A 275 -3.45 -7.57 14.27
C SER A 275 -3.50 -9.07 14.01
N ILE A 276 -3.98 -9.82 14.98
CA ILE A 276 -4.22 -11.27 14.85
C ILE A 276 -5.26 -11.51 13.76
N HIS A 277 -4.96 -12.42 12.84
CA HIS A 277 -5.85 -12.79 11.76
C HIS A 277 -5.74 -14.28 11.37
N PRO A 278 -6.82 -14.92 10.87
CA PRO A 278 -8.18 -14.39 10.85
C PRO A 278 -8.68 -13.98 12.25
N ALA A 279 -9.69 -13.11 12.30
CA ALA A 279 -10.28 -12.66 13.55
C ALA A 279 -10.71 -13.86 14.42
N GLY A 280 -10.38 -13.83 15.71
CA GLY A 280 -10.64 -14.92 16.64
C GLY A 280 -9.59 -16.05 16.65
N SER A 281 -8.55 -15.95 15.82
CA SER A 281 -7.42 -16.91 15.88
C SER A 281 -6.68 -16.79 17.21
N PRO A 282 -6.10 -17.90 17.72
CA PRO A 282 -5.27 -17.87 18.91
C PRO A 282 -3.97 -17.10 18.66
N LEU A 283 -3.42 -16.50 19.72
CA LEU A 283 -2.11 -15.87 19.68
C LEU A 283 -1.04 -16.90 19.28
N PRO A 284 -0.07 -16.52 18.43
CA PRO A 284 1.05 -17.37 18.11
C PRO A 284 1.83 -17.79 19.38
N THR A 285 2.06 -19.08 19.54
CA THR A 285 2.80 -19.64 20.70
C THR A 285 4.27 -19.93 20.39
N SER A 286 4.64 -19.84 19.13
CA SER A 286 6.00 -20.12 18.65
C SER A 286 6.34 -19.25 17.44
N LYS A 287 7.62 -19.16 17.10
CA LYS A 287 8.09 -18.49 15.87
C LYS A 287 7.47 -19.11 14.61
N LYS A 288 7.24 -20.42 14.60
CA LYS A 288 6.60 -21.11 13.47
C LYS A 288 5.16 -20.65 13.29
N THR A 289 4.36 -20.60 14.35
CA THR A 289 2.97 -20.16 14.31
C THR A 289 2.87 -18.65 14.02
N PHE A 290 3.82 -17.86 14.51
CA PHE A 290 3.93 -16.44 14.16
C PHE A 290 4.18 -16.23 12.66
N LYS A 291 5.18 -16.91 12.09
CA LYS A 291 5.48 -16.81 10.66
C LYS A 291 4.31 -17.30 9.80
N ALA A 292 3.64 -18.37 10.22
CA ALA A 292 2.45 -18.86 9.49
C ALA A 292 1.33 -17.83 9.42
N MET A 293 1.17 -17.00 10.44
CA MET A 293 0.15 -15.94 10.49
C MET A 293 0.58 -14.68 9.74
N PHE A 294 1.79 -14.18 9.99
CA PHE A 294 2.19 -12.83 9.60
C PHE A 294 3.10 -12.77 8.36
N GLN A 295 3.76 -13.87 7.97
CA GLN A 295 4.68 -13.89 6.83
C GLN A 295 4.00 -14.40 5.59
N LYS A 296 4.12 -13.61 4.49
CA LYS A 296 3.72 -14.02 3.15
C LYS A 296 4.88 -13.82 2.18
N GLU A 297 4.86 -14.57 1.08
CA GLU A 297 5.91 -14.51 0.06
C GLU A 297 5.28 -14.41 -1.33
N VAL A 298 5.76 -13.47 -2.15
CA VAL A 298 5.36 -13.30 -3.53
C VAL A 298 6.61 -13.45 -4.42
N GLY A 299 6.65 -14.55 -5.17
CA GLY A 299 7.75 -14.83 -6.10
C GLY A 299 7.77 -13.84 -7.27
N ASP A 300 8.96 -13.62 -7.84
CA ASP A 300 9.09 -12.85 -9.07
C ASP A 300 8.62 -13.69 -10.27
N ALA A 301 7.69 -13.15 -11.05
CA ALA A 301 7.27 -13.73 -12.33
C ALA A 301 8.13 -13.25 -13.50
N ASN A 302 9.25 -12.61 -13.24
CA ASN A 302 10.19 -12.13 -14.26
C ASN A 302 9.49 -11.32 -15.37
N THR A 303 9.56 -11.80 -16.62
CA THR A 303 8.93 -11.17 -17.78
C THR A 303 7.43 -10.93 -17.58
N ALA A 304 6.71 -11.87 -16.99
CA ALA A 304 5.27 -11.70 -16.75
C ALA A 304 4.97 -10.55 -15.79
N SER A 305 5.81 -10.28 -14.77
CA SER A 305 5.65 -9.13 -13.88
C SER A 305 5.81 -7.80 -14.62
N VAL A 306 6.76 -7.72 -15.54
CA VAL A 306 6.98 -6.53 -16.39
C VAL A 306 5.81 -6.34 -17.34
N VAL A 307 5.36 -7.40 -18.03
CA VAL A 307 4.21 -7.35 -18.94
C VAL A 307 2.94 -6.94 -18.17
N SER A 308 2.74 -7.49 -16.96
CA SER A 308 1.61 -7.18 -16.10
C SER A 308 1.54 -5.68 -15.78
N SER A 309 2.64 -5.09 -15.32
CA SER A 309 2.69 -3.66 -14.99
C SER A 309 2.58 -2.77 -16.23
N THR A 310 3.20 -3.16 -17.35
CA THR A 310 3.19 -2.36 -18.57
C THR A 310 1.82 -2.35 -19.26
N LEU A 311 1.08 -3.45 -19.21
CA LEU A 311 -0.25 -3.56 -19.82
C LEU A 311 -1.40 -3.28 -18.83
N GLY A 312 -1.12 -3.07 -17.55
CA GLY A 312 -2.15 -2.92 -16.51
C GLY A 312 -3.02 -4.17 -16.34
N THR A 313 -2.49 -5.35 -16.64
CA THR A 313 -3.21 -6.62 -16.54
C THR A 313 -2.72 -7.42 -15.34
N PRO A 314 -3.54 -7.67 -14.31
CA PRO A 314 -3.10 -8.44 -13.14
C PRO A 314 -2.65 -9.85 -13.51
N ILE A 315 -1.65 -10.37 -12.82
CA ILE A 315 -1.11 -11.72 -13.05
C ILE A 315 -2.20 -12.80 -12.95
N CYS A 316 -3.09 -12.68 -11.99
CA CYS A 316 -4.17 -13.66 -11.80
C CYS A 316 -5.20 -13.68 -12.94
N ARG A 317 -5.20 -12.66 -13.80
CA ARG A 317 -6.06 -12.54 -14.98
C ARG A 317 -5.30 -12.65 -16.32
N MET A 318 -3.98 -12.72 -16.24
CA MET A 318 -3.14 -12.82 -17.44
C MET A 318 -3.13 -14.25 -17.99
N THR A 319 -3.14 -14.36 -19.31
CA THR A 319 -2.94 -15.64 -20.01
C THR A 319 -1.52 -15.73 -20.55
N SER A 320 -0.98 -16.96 -20.65
CA SER A 320 0.29 -17.22 -21.32
C SER A 320 0.20 -16.94 -22.83
N GLY A 321 1.35 -16.87 -23.48
CA GLY A 321 1.47 -16.61 -24.91
C GLY A 321 2.12 -15.27 -25.23
N THR A 322 2.13 -14.92 -26.52
CA THR A 322 2.73 -13.67 -26.99
C THR A 322 1.85 -12.47 -26.65
N LYS A 323 2.46 -11.46 -26.07
CA LYS A 323 1.85 -10.16 -25.77
C LYS A 323 2.59 -9.06 -26.51
N VAL A 324 1.87 -8.06 -27.01
CA VAL A 324 2.49 -6.88 -27.60
C VAL A 324 2.73 -5.86 -26.51
N VAL A 325 3.99 -5.56 -26.24
CA VAL A 325 4.43 -4.63 -25.19
C VAL A 325 5.28 -3.55 -25.84
N LEU A 326 4.84 -2.31 -25.85
CA LEU A 326 5.52 -1.17 -26.49
C LEU A 326 5.94 -1.48 -27.94
N GLY A 327 5.05 -2.11 -28.73
CA GLY A 327 5.31 -2.49 -30.11
C GLY A 327 6.21 -3.71 -30.32
N LYS A 328 6.63 -4.39 -29.25
CA LYS A 328 7.47 -5.60 -29.31
C LYS A 328 6.69 -6.83 -28.86
N ASN A 329 6.93 -7.95 -29.52
CA ASN A 329 6.39 -9.23 -29.08
C ASN A 329 7.17 -9.78 -27.89
N VAL A 330 6.48 -10.01 -26.78
CA VAL A 330 7.05 -10.56 -25.55
C VAL A 330 6.28 -11.82 -25.19
N VAL A 331 6.99 -12.91 -24.92
CA VAL A 331 6.37 -14.20 -24.56
C VAL A 331 6.23 -14.29 -23.04
N VAL A 332 5.01 -14.51 -22.58
CA VAL A 332 4.68 -14.86 -21.20
C VAL A 332 4.49 -16.36 -21.10
N ASN A 333 5.28 -17.02 -20.30
CA ASN A 333 5.20 -18.46 -20.08
C ASN A 333 4.21 -18.81 -18.95
N GLN A 334 3.48 -19.90 -19.11
CA GLN A 334 2.54 -20.38 -18.10
C GLN A 334 3.22 -20.59 -16.74
N SER A 335 4.42 -21.13 -16.72
CA SER A 335 5.21 -21.34 -15.48
C SER A 335 5.51 -20.05 -14.70
N GLN A 336 5.56 -18.89 -15.35
CA GLN A 336 5.73 -17.59 -14.69
C GLN A 336 4.43 -17.18 -13.96
N LEU A 337 3.29 -17.44 -14.56
CA LEU A 337 1.98 -17.18 -13.99
C LEU A 337 1.70 -18.14 -12.82
N ASP A 338 1.97 -19.44 -13.02
CA ASP A 338 1.78 -20.49 -11.99
C ASP A 338 2.67 -20.28 -10.76
N LYS A 339 3.79 -19.59 -10.93
CA LYS A 339 4.69 -19.23 -9.83
C LYS A 339 4.16 -18.08 -8.97
N GLN A 340 3.53 -17.07 -9.55
CA GLN A 340 3.16 -15.85 -8.82
C GLN A 340 1.68 -15.78 -8.44
N ALA A 341 0.77 -16.22 -9.30
CA ALA A 341 -0.66 -16.12 -9.06
C ALA A 341 -1.12 -16.82 -7.75
N PRO A 342 -0.63 -18.03 -7.41
CA PRO A 342 -0.96 -18.65 -6.12
C PRO A 342 -0.48 -17.83 -4.92
N ASN A 343 0.69 -17.19 -5.01
CA ASN A 343 1.23 -16.37 -3.93
C ASN A 343 0.39 -15.10 -3.71
N ILE A 344 -0.05 -14.46 -4.81
CA ILE A 344 -0.95 -13.30 -4.72
C ILE A 344 -2.27 -13.71 -4.05
N ARG A 345 -2.85 -14.85 -4.44
CA ARG A 345 -4.06 -15.38 -3.83
C ARG A 345 -3.87 -15.74 -2.35
N ASP A 346 -2.71 -16.25 -1.96
CA ASP A 346 -2.38 -16.51 -0.55
C ASP A 346 -2.31 -15.21 0.27
N VAL A 347 -1.74 -14.14 -0.27
CA VAL A 347 -1.79 -12.81 0.37
C VAL A 347 -3.24 -12.32 0.51
N VAL A 348 -4.02 -12.43 -0.57
CA VAL A 348 -5.43 -11.97 -0.59
C VAL A 348 -6.31 -12.78 0.35
N SER A 349 -6.11 -14.09 0.47
CA SER A 349 -6.88 -14.96 1.38
C SER A 349 -6.70 -14.59 2.86
N ALA A 350 -5.63 -13.88 3.21
CA ALA A 350 -5.40 -13.39 4.54
C ALA A 350 -6.02 -11.99 4.80
N ILE A 351 -6.58 -11.32 3.79
CA ILE A 351 -7.21 -10.00 3.90
C ILE A 351 -8.69 -10.16 4.25
N GLU A 352 -9.13 -9.46 5.29
CA GLU A 352 -10.51 -9.50 5.82
C GLU A 352 -11.38 -8.37 5.29
#